data_4a1c6ff1381bd7bd9ab5caf60946c603
#
_entry.id   4a1c6ff1381bd7bd9ab5caf60946c603
#
_cell.length_a   1.000
_cell.length_b   1.000
_cell.length_c   1.000
_cell.angle_alpha   90.00
_cell.angle_beta   90.00
_cell.angle_gamma   90.00
#
_symmetry.space_group_name_H-M   'P 1'
#
loop_
_entity.id
_entity.type
_entity.pdbx_description
1 polymer ?
#
loop_
_entity_poly.entity_id
_entity_poly.type
_entity_poly.pdbx_seq_one_letter_code
_entity_poly.pdbx_strand_id
1 'polypeptide(L)'
;GKFTEKQRMVYEVVLAANRAVAKTAKPGMTLRELNDVCKKVLAEGCIRMGLIEKEEEIGKYYMHGVSHHLGIDVHDVSVASNSKLRPGAVISDEPGLYIDEWEIGIRVEDDLLITEAGCECLSEDVMRTPDEIEAFMAEAHK
;
A
#
# COMPACT_ATOMS: atom_id res chain seq x y z
N GLY A 1 6.89 -9.20 19.73
CA GLY A 1 6.99 -7.86 19.58
C GLY A 1 8.15 -7.30 18.77
N LYS A 2 8.84 -8.12 17.92
CA LYS A 2 9.87 -7.63 16.99
C LYS A 2 9.70 -8.30 15.64
N PHE A 3 9.95 -7.55 14.58
CA PHE A 3 10.08 -8.11 13.24
C PHE A 3 11.35 -8.96 13.11
N THR A 4 11.27 -10.07 12.40
CA THR A 4 12.46 -10.73 11.87
C THR A 4 13.05 -9.85 10.75
N GLU A 5 14.32 -10.11 10.39
CA GLU A 5 14.97 -9.37 9.29
C GLU A 5 14.15 -9.44 7.98
N LYS A 6 13.69 -10.63 7.60
CA LYS A 6 12.86 -10.82 6.41
C LYS A 6 11.51 -10.09 6.50
N GLN A 7 10.83 -10.17 7.65
CA GLN A 7 9.57 -9.45 7.85
C GLN A 7 9.77 -7.93 7.74
N ARG A 8 10.85 -7.39 8.34
CA ARG A 8 11.17 -5.96 8.26
C ARG A 8 11.45 -5.54 6.81
N MET A 9 12.26 -6.30 6.05
CA MET A 9 12.53 -5.99 4.64
C MET A 9 11.25 -5.94 3.81
N VAL A 10 10.36 -6.93 3.95
CA VAL A 10 9.07 -6.96 3.24
C VAL A 10 8.19 -5.79 3.66
N TYR A 11 8.09 -5.53 4.97
CA TYR A 11 7.28 -4.44 5.52
C TYR A 11 7.73 -3.08 4.97
N GLU A 12 9.03 -2.81 4.96
CA GLU A 12 9.60 -1.54 4.47
C GLU A 12 9.32 -1.34 2.96
N VAL A 13 9.32 -2.40 2.16
CA VAL A 13 8.95 -2.33 0.74
C VAL A 13 7.46 -2.01 0.57
N VAL A 14 6.59 -2.67 1.34
CA VAL A 14 5.14 -2.40 1.31
C VAL A 14 4.84 -0.98 1.77
N LEU A 15 5.47 -0.52 2.87
CA LEU A 15 5.32 0.85 3.36
C LEU A 15 5.83 1.89 2.35
N ALA A 16 6.92 1.59 1.62
CA ALA A 16 7.41 2.46 0.56
C ALA A 16 6.41 2.58 -0.60
N ALA A 17 5.73 1.48 -0.97
CA ALA A 17 4.69 1.50 -1.99
C ALA A 17 3.47 2.32 -1.56
N ASN A 18 2.98 2.14 -0.31
CA ASN A 18 1.91 2.94 0.27
C ASN A 18 2.25 4.45 0.21
N ARG A 19 3.43 4.85 0.69
CA ARG A 19 3.87 6.25 0.63
C ARG A 19 3.99 6.80 -0.79
N ALA A 20 4.39 5.97 -1.76
CA ALA A 20 4.50 6.37 -3.15
C ALA A 20 3.12 6.63 -3.77
N VAL A 21 2.13 5.80 -3.46
CA VAL A 21 0.74 5.98 -3.89
C VAL A 21 0.17 7.26 -3.29
N ALA A 22 0.24 7.44 -1.97
CA ALA A 22 -0.24 8.65 -1.28
C ALA A 22 0.42 9.93 -1.84
N LYS A 23 1.73 9.91 -2.09
CA LYS A 23 2.45 11.06 -2.68
C LYS A 23 2.00 11.39 -4.11
N THR A 24 1.49 10.39 -4.84
CA THR A 24 1.15 10.53 -6.27
C THR A 24 -0.33 10.81 -6.49
N ALA A 25 -1.20 10.31 -5.60
CA ALA A 25 -2.66 10.40 -5.73
C ALA A 25 -3.14 11.86 -5.83
N LYS A 26 -3.93 12.15 -6.85
CA LYS A 26 -4.47 13.49 -7.12
C LYS A 26 -5.68 13.41 -8.05
N PRO A 27 -6.49 14.48 -8.16
CA PRO A 27 -7.58 14.56 -9.12
C PRO A 27 -7.13 14.28 -10.56
N GLY A 28 -7.97 13.60 -11.31
CA GLY A 28 -7.73 13.26 -12.71
C GLY A 28 -7.00 11.95 -12.95
N MET A 29 -6.38 11.37 -11.93
CA MET A 29 -5.81 10.02 -12.00
C MET A 29 -6.90 8.95 -11.89
N THR A 30 -6.57 7.75 -12.38
CA THR A 30 -7.38 6.54 -12.24
C THR A 30 -6.77 5.62 -11.18
N LEU A 31 -7.57 4.72 -10.61
CA LEU A 31 -7.07 3.68 -9.69
C LEU A 31 -6.03 2.77 -10.38
N ARG A 32 -6.13 2.57 -11.71
CA ARG A 32 -5.14 1.81 -12.47
C ARG A 32 -3.77 2.49 -12.46
N GLU A 33 -3.71 3.81 -12.69
CA GLU A 33 -2.45 4.56 -12.65
C GLU A 33 -1.81 4.51 -11.26
N LEU A 34 -2.60 4.58 -10.18
CA LEU A 34 -2.10 4.38 -8.81
C LEU A 34 -1.58 2.96 -8.61
N ASN A 35 -2.28 1.95 -9.12
CA ASN A 35 -1.83 0.57 -9.06
C ASN A 35 -0.51 0.34 -9.83
N ASP A 36 -0.29 1.02 -10.93
CA ASP A 36 0.97 0.95 -11.68
C ASP A 36 2.14 1.55 -10.87
N VAL A 37 1.91 2.67 -10.16
CA VAL A 37 2.88 3.24 -9.19
C VAL A 37 3.22 2.23 -8.09
N CYS A 38 2.21 1.62 -7.48
CA CYS A 38 2.38 0.59 -6.47
C CYS A 38 3.21 -0.59 -6.98
N LYS A 39 2.80 -1.18 -8.10
CA LYS A 39 3.48 -2.33 -8.71
C LYS A 39 4.96 -2.07 -8.98
N LYS A 40 5.31 -0.89 -9.47
CA LYS A 40 6.69 -0.51 -9.74
C LYS A 40 7.53 -0.56 -8.46
N VAL A 41 7.08 0.06 -7.38
CA VAL A 41 7.82 0.09 -6.10
C VAL A 41 7.93 -1.31 -5.50
N LEU A 42 6.86 -2.10 -5.52
CA LEU A 42 6.87 -3.48 -5.04
C LEU A 42 7.82 -4.35 -5.86
N ALA A 43 7.81 -4.23 -7.18
CA ALA A 43 8.69 -5.00 -8.07
C ALA A 43 10.17 -4.65 -7.82
N GLU A 44 10.52 -3.36 -7.75
CA GLU A 44 11.87 -2.93 -7.40
C GLU A 44 12.34 -3.50 -6.04
N GLY A 45 11.42 -3.55 -5.06
CA GLY A 45 11.68 -4.18 -3.76
C GLY A 45 11.92 -5.68 -3.87
N CYS A 46 11.06 -6.40 -4.60
CA CYS A 46 11.18 -7.83 -4.82
C CYS A 46 12.45 -8.21 -5.58
N ILE A 47 12.87 -7.39 -6.55
CA ILE A 47 14.16 -7.58 -7.25
C ILE A 47 15.33 -7.44 -6.26
N ARG A 48 15.34 -6.41 -5.41
CA ARG A 48 16.40 -6.23 -4.39
C ARG A 48 16.45 -7.38 -3.39
N MET A 49 15.30 -8.00 -3.08
CA MET A 49 15.22 -9.17 -2.19
C MET A 49 15.55 -10.49 -2.89
N GLY A 50 15.78 -10.48 -4.21
CA GLY A 50 16.09 -11.69 -5.01
C GLY A 50 14.88 -12.60 -5.23
N LEU A 51 13.66 -12.09 -5.11
CA LEU A 51 12.42 -12.85 -5.26
C LEU A 51 11.96 -12.95 -6.73
N ILE A 52 12.25 -11.92 -7.52
CA ILE A 52 11.97 -11.85 -8.96
C ILE A 52 13.19 -11.27 -9.71
N GLU A 53 13.28 -11.53 -11.00
CA GLU A 53 14.33 -10.97 -11.86
C GLU A 53 13.84 -9.77 -12.67
N LYS A 54 12.53 -9.71 -12.97
CA LYS A 54 11.91 -8.68 -13.83
C LYS A 54 10.62 -8.16 -13.19
N GLU A 55 10.31 -6.89 -13.47
CA GLU A 55 9.13 -6.22 -12.93
C GLU A 55 7.81 -6.92 -13.28
N GLU A 56 7.73 -7.53 -14.46
CA GLU A 56 6.53 -8.22 -14.93
C GLU A 56 6.16 -9.45 -14.07
N GLU A 57 7.10 -9.98 -13.30
CA GLU A 57 6.91 -11.13 -12.43
C GLU A 57 6.23 -10.77 -11.09
N ILE A 58 6.02 -9.46 -10.81
CA ILE A 58 5.44 -9.00 -9.54
C ILE A 58 4.08 -9.62 -9.23
N GLY A 59 3.33 -10.01 -10.25
CA GLY A 59 2.04 -10.70 -10.10
C GLY A 59 2.11 -12.01 -9.31
N LYS A 60 3.29 -12.60 -9.14
CA LYS A 60 3.49 -13.77 -8.27
C LYS A 60 3.26 -13.44 -6.79
N TYR A 61 3.60 -12.25 -6.36
CA TYR A 61 3.58 -11.82 -4.95
C TYR A 61 2.58 -10.70 -4.66
N TYR A 62 2.00 -10.10 -5.70
CA TYR A 62 1.00 -9.05 -5.59
C TYR A 62 -0.14 -9.29 -6.58
N MET A 63 -1.27 -9.77 -6.08
CA MET A 63 -2.38 -10.30 -6.89
C MET A 63 -3.69 -9.53 -6.79
N HIS A 64 -3.69 -8.35 -6.17
CA HIS A 64 -4.87 -7.48 -6.05
C HIS A 64 -4.60 -6.04 -6.50
N GLY A 65 -5.62 -5.20 -6.52
CA GLY A 65 -5.46 -3.76 -6.77
C GLY A 65 -5.00 -3.01 -5.52
N VAL A 66 -4.32 -1.88 -5.71
CA VAL A 66 -3.83 -1.06 -4.57
C VAL A 66 -4.94 -0.28 -3.89
N SER A 67 -6.11 -0.13 -4.54
CA SER A 67 -7.12 0.83 -4.09
C SER A 67 -8.51 0.48 -4.59
N HIS A 68 -9.50 0.81 -3.79
CA HIS A 68 -10.92 0.86 -4.15
C HIS A 68 -11.57 2.09 -3.52
N HIS A 69 -12.74 2.48 -4.01
CA HIS A 69 -13.54 3.53 -3.37
C HIS A 69 -14.14 3.03 -2.06
N LEU A 70 -14.14 3.89 -1.05
CA LEU A 70 -14.81 3.65 0.23
C LEU A 70 -16.20 4.25 0.22
N GLY A 71 -17.17 3.52 0.82
CA GLY A 71 -18.57 3.91 0.95
C GLY A 71 -19.33 3.00 1.91
N ILE A 72 -20.61 2.75 1.61
CA ILE A 72 -21.46 1.89 2.45
C ILE A 72 -21.02 0.42 2.32
N ASP A 73 -20.61 -0.02 1.14
CA ASP A 73 -20.06 -1.35 0.89
C ASP A 73 -18.53 -1.33 0.98
N VAL A 74 -17.94 -2.48 1.35
CA VAL A 74 -16.47 -2.67 1.43
C VAL A 74 -15.76 -2.28 0.13
N HIS A 75 -16.37 -2.61 -1.01
CA HIS A 75 -15.98 -2.14 -2.32
C HIS A 75 -17.14 -1.31 -2.88
N ASP A 76 -17.16 -0.03 -2.58
CA ASP A 76 -18.28 0.80 -3.00
C ASP A 76 -18.34 0.98 -4.52
N VAL A 77 -19.55 1.23 -5.00
CA VAL A 77 -19.83 1.32 -6.44
C VAL A 77 -19.02 2.45 -7.07
N SER A 78 -18.10 2.08 -7.94
CA SER A 78 -17.48 3.03 -8.86
C SER A 78 -18.10 2.92 -10.25
N VAL A 79 -18.31 4.05 -10.89
CA VAL A 79 -18.99 4.13 -12.20
C VAL A 79 -18.23 3.39 -13.32
N ALA A 80 -16.93 3.18 -13.18
CA ALA A 80 -16.07 2.29 -13.98
C ALA A 80 -14.66 2.25 -13.38
N SER A 81 -13.93 1.12 -13.52
CA SER A 81 -12.53 0.96 -13.07
C SER A 81 -11.54 1.99 -13.67
N ASN A 82 -11.93 2.71 -14.71
CA ASN A 82 -11.16 3.78 -15.35
C ASN A 82 -11.71 5.18 -15.08
N SER A 83 -12.65 5.34 -14.14
CA SER A 83 -13.14 6.68 -13.77
C SER A 83 -12.01 7.47 -13.12
N LYS A 84 -11.93 8.75 -13.48
CA LYS A 84 -10.95 9.67 -12.90
C LYS A 84 -11.35 10.07 -11.49
N LEU A 85 -10.40 10.03 -10.59
CA LEU A 85 -10.57 10.53 -9.22
C LEU A 85 -10.96 12.01 -9.24
N ARG A 86 -11.88 12.37 -8.34
CA ARG A 86 -12.38 13.74 -8.18
C ARG A 86 -12.14 14.19 -6.74
N PRO A 87 -11.99 15.51 -6.50
CA PRO A 87 -11.99 16.03 -5.14
C PRO A 87 -13.22 15.56 -4.36
N GLY A 88 -13.01 15.19 -3.10
CA GLY A 88 -14.03 14.61 -2.22
C GLY A 88 -14.17 13.08 -2.30
N ALA A 89 -13.52 12.41 -3.26
CA ALA A 89 -13.46 10.94 -3.26
C ALA A 89 -12.58 10.45 -2.12
N VAL A 90 -13.01 9.38 -1.44
CA VAL A 90 -12.21 8.64 -0.47
C VAL A 90 -11.88 7.27 -1.07
N ILE A 91 -10.62 6.90 -1.02
CA ILE A 91 -10.11 5.64 -1.56
C ILE A 91 -9.19 4.95 -0.54
N SER A 92 -9.11 3.62 -0.57
CA SER A 92 -8.07 2.88 0.13
C SER A 92 -6.71 3.04 -0.54
N ASP A 93 -5.64 2.87 0.21
CA ASP A 93 -4.27 2.70 -0.26
C ASP A 93 -3.67 1.50 0.46
N GLU A 94 -3.77 0.32 -0.15
CA GLU A 94 -3.56 -0.97 0.51
C GLU A 94 -2.56 -1.89 -0.22
N PRO A 95 -1.33 -1.44 -0.49
CA PRO A 95 -0.32 -2.32 -1.06
C PRO A 95 -0.02 -3.51 -0.14
N GLY A 96 0.33 -4.64 -0.75
CA GLY A 96 0.71 -5.84 0.00
C GLY A 96 1.68 -6.72 -0.77
N LEU A 97 2.43 -7.55 -0.05
CA LEU A 97 3.25 -8.63 -0.60
C LEU A 97 2.95 -9.92 0.14
N TYR A 98 2.77 -11.00 -0.62
CA TYR A 98 2.42 -12.33 -0.13
C TYR A 98 3.42 -13.35 -0.67
N ILE A 99 4.36 -13.76 0.19
CA ILE A 99 5.54 -14.55 -0.18
C ILE A 99 5.44 -15.92 0.48
N ASP A 100 4.84 -16.87 -0.23
CA ASP A 100 4.59 -18.22 0.29
C ASP A 100 5.87 -18.93 0.71
N GLU A 101 6.96 -18.77 -0.04
CA GLU A 101 8.26 -19.38 0.25
C GLU A 101 8.87 -18.92 1.57
N TRP A 102 8.42 -17.77 2.10
CA TRP A 102 8.86 -17.21 3.38
C TRP A 102 7.79 -17.27 4.45
N GLU A 103 6.59 -17.73 4.11
CA GLU A 103 5.41 -17.72 4.98
C GLU A 103 5.12 -16.30 5.52
N ILE A 104 5.31 -15.28 4.66
CA ILE A 104 5.12 -13.87 5.00
C ILE A 104 4.04 -13.26 4.11
N GLY A 105 2.99 -12.71 4.73
CA GLY A 105 2.02 -11.84 4.10
C GLY A 105 1.94 -10.51 4.86
N ILE A 106 2.17 -9.40 4.17
CA ILE A 106 2.14 -8.05 4.77
C ILE A 106 1.32 -7.13 3.88
N ARG A 107 0.37 -6.43 4.50
CA ARG A 107 -0.39 -5.32 3.91
C ARG A 107 -0.30 -4.12 4.85
N VAL A 108 -0.10 -2.94 4.28
CA VAL A 108 -0.27 -1.65 4.98
C VAL A 108 -1.38 -0.91 4.27
N GLU A 109 -2.36 -0.43 5.03
CA GLU A 109 -3.56 0.20 4.49
C GLU A 109 -3.81 1.55 5.15
N ASP A 110 -4.05 2.54 4.32
CA ASP A 110 -4.48 3.89 4.69
C ASP A 110 -5.71 4.30 3.88
N ASP A 111 -6.46 5.27 4.40
CA ASP A 111 -7.56 5.93 3.72
C ASP A 111 -7.11 7.29 3.20
N LEU A 112 -7.31 7.54 1.90
CA LEU A 112 -6.92 8.78 1.25
C LEU A 112 -8.15 9.58 0.80
N LEU A 113 -8.29 10.81 1.30
CA LEU A 113 -9.22 11.80 0.79
C LEU A 113 -8.57 12.56 -0.38
N ILE A 114 -9.14 12.48 -1.56
CA ILE A 114 -8.70 13.26 -2.72
C ILE A 114 -9.12 14.71 -2.53
N THR A 115 -8.15 15.62 -2.52
CA THR A 115 -8.34 17.08 -2.41
C THR A 115 -8.21 17.75 -3.77
N GLU A 116 -8.43 19.07 -3.86
CA GLU A 116 -8.20 19.83 -5.10
C GLU A 116 -6.74 19.79 -5.60
N ALA A 117 -5.77 19.64 -4.70
CA ALA A 117 -4.34 19.71 -5.03
C ALA A 117 -3.60 18.37 -4.99
N GLY A 118 -4.21 17.32 -4.44
CA GLY A 118 -3.54 16.03 -4.22
C GLY A 118 -4.41 15.09 -3.40
N CYS A 119 -3.88 14.58 -2.29
CA CYS A 119 -4.65 13.84 -1.31
C CYS A 119 -4.20 14.14 0.12
N GLU A 120 -5.06 13.77 1.07
CA GLU A 120 -4.85 13.81 2.50
C GLU A 120 -5.04 12.39 3.05
N CYS A 121 -4.10 11.93 3.90
CA CYS A 121 -4.21 10.64 4.58
C CYS A 121 -5.07 10.81 5.83
N LEU A 122 -6.23 10.15 5.87
CA LEU A 122 -7.16 10.24 6.99
C LEU A 122 -6.73 9.41 8.20
N SER A 123 -5.84 8.46 7.99
CA SER A 123 -5.26 7.56 9.00
C SER A 123 -3.83 7.95 9.42
N GLU A 124 -3.41 9.22 9.18
CA GLU A 124 -2.03 9.67 9.40
C GLU A 124 -1.52 9.45 10.84
N ASP A 125 -2.39 9.51 11.84
CA ASP A 125 -2.06 9.32 13.26
C ASP A 125 -1.75 7.86 13.65
N VAL A 126 -2.00 6.90 12.76
CA VAL A 126 -1.72 5.48 13.01
C VAL A 126 -0.23 5.21 12.87
N MET A 127 0.38 4.54 13.85
CA MET A 127 1.77 4.09 13.79
C MET A 127 1.96 3.15 12.61
N ARG A 128 2.98 3.42 11.79
CA ARG A 128 3.21 2.62 10.58
C ARG A 128 4.67 2.29 10.28
N THR A 129 5.62 2.89 10.98
CA THR A 129 7.01 2.46 10.79
C THR A 129 7.34 1.25 11.66
N PRO A 130 8.21 0.32 11.19
CA PRO A 130 8.63 -0.82 12.01
C PRO A 130 9.18 -0.41 13.36
N ASP A 131 9.93 0.69 13.43
CA ASP A 131 10.55 1.16 14.67
C ASP A 131 9.51 1.67 15.69
N GLU A 132 8.50 2.43 15.24
CA GLU A 132 7.38 2.88 16.09
C GLU A 132 6.61 1.68 16.64
N ILE A 133 6.29 0.71 15.78
CA ILE A 133 5.55 -0.50 16.16
C ILE A 133 6.35 -1.32 17.18
N GLU A 134 7.64 -1.55 16.95
CA GLU A 134 8.50 -2.29 17.87
C GLU A 134 8.66 -1.58 19.22
N ALA A 135 8.80 -0.24 19.20
CA ALA A 135 8.87 0.56 20.42
C ALA A 135 7.58 0.45 21.25
N PHE A 136 6.42 0.62 20.60
CA PHE A 136 5.12 0.47 21.25
C PHE A 136 4.92 -0.93 21.84
N MET A 137 5.24 -1.98 21.09
CA MET A 137 5.13 -3.36 21.56
C MET A 137 6.06 -3.65 22.73
N ALA A 138 7.25 -3.05 22.76
CA ALA A 138 8.18 -3.20 23.88
C ALA A 138 7.68 -2.53 25.17
N GLU A 139 6.91 -1.45 25.05
CA GLU A 139 6.28 -0.77 26.22
C GLU A 139 5.07 -1.54 26.76
N ALA A 140 4.27 -2.12 25.86
CA ALA A 140 3.07 -2.88 26.24
C ALA A 140 3.38 -4.20 27.00
N HIS A 141 4.62 -4.66 26.99
CA HIS A 141 5.08 -5.86 27.68
C HIS A 141 5.88 -5.59 28.96
N LYS A 142 5.91 -4.35 29.46
CA LYS A 142 6.45 -3.99 30.78
C LYS A 142 5.35 -4.10 31.85
#